data_5b2e8de9ddabb112905a73c349106a9c
#
_entry.id   5b2e8de9ddabb112905a73c349106a9c
#
_cell.length_a   1.000
_cell.length_b   1.000
_cell.length_c   1.000
_cell.angle_alpha   90.00
_cell.angle_beta   90.00
_cell.angle_gamma   90.00
#
_symmetry.space_group_name_H-M   'P 1'
#
loop_
_entity.id
_entity.type
_entity.pdbx_description
1 polymer ?
#
loop_
_entity_poly.entity_id
_entity_poly.type
_entity_poly.pdbx_seq_one_letter_code
_entity_poly.pdbx_strand_id
1 'polypeptide(L)'
;HLLGEAELDGKCGLYAKVTIEPGCTLGFHEHHGETETYYILSGEGSYNDGEKSFPVKTGDVTFCPDNSGHALDNTGDTDLVFMALIIKK
;
A
#
# COMPACT_ATOMS: atom_id res chain seq x y z
N HIS A 1 8.90 8.48 6.67
CA HIS A 1 7.98 9.41 5.98
C HIS A 1 8.79 10.36 5.11
N LEU A 2 8.31 10.63 3.90
CA LEU A 2 8.97 11.51 2.94
C LEU A 2 8.59 12.97 3.12
N LEU A 3 7.34 13.23 3.57
CA LEU A 3 6.84 14.58 3.84
C LEU A 3 6.21 14.61 5.22
N GLY A 4 6.33 15.73 5.90
CA GLY A 4 5.72 15.94 7.19
C GLY A 4 4.28 16.44 7.08
N GLU A 5 3.57 16.45 8.20
CA GLU A 5 2.18 16.89 8.25
C GLU A 5 2.02 18.34 7.78
N ALA A 6 2.97 19.22 8.11
CA ALA A 6 2.91 20.62 7.73
C ALA A 6 2.96 20.80 6.20
N GLU A 7 3.82 20.04 5.52
CA GLU A 7 3.97 20.10 4.08
C GLU A 7 2.74 19.57 3.35
N LEU A 8 2.02 18.64 3.98
CA LEU A 8 0.83 18.02 3.41
C LEU A 8 -0.47 18.67 3.86
N ASP A 9 -0.37 19.74 4.64
CA ASP A 9 -1.50 20.55 5.13
C ASP A 9 -2.52 19.70 5.90
N GLY A 10 -2.06 18.72 6.65
CA GLY A 10 -2.90 17.85 7.47
C GLY A 10 -3.80 16.91 6.69
N LYS A 11 -3.70 16.85 5.37
CA LYS A 11 -4.58 16.04 4.52
C LYS A 11 -4.07 14.63 4.29
N CYS A 12 -2.80 14.39 4.53
CA CYS A 12 -2.17 13.09 4.35
C CYS A 12 -2.01 12.40 5.69
N GLY A 13 -2.50 11.16 5.82
CA GLY A 13 -2.31 10.35 7.02
C GLY A 13 -0.97 9.64 7.02
N LEU A 14 -0.45 9.31 5.84
CA LEU A 14 0.83 8.62 5.67
C LEU A 14 1.35 8.86 4.25
N TYR A 15 2.64 9.08 4.15
CA TYR A 15 3.34 9.01 2.88
C TYR A 15 4.71 8.40 3.15
N ALA A 16 4.87 7.13 2.81
CA ALA A 16 6.05 6.37 3.23
C ALA A 16 6.46 5.35 2.17
N LYS A 17 7.76 5.06 2.13
CA LYS A 17 8.31 3.94 1.40
C LYS A 17 8.30 2.73 2.33
N VAL A 18 7.76 1.61 1.85
CA VAL A 18 7.59 0.39 2.63
C VAL A 18 8.29 -0.76 1.93
N THR A 19 8.95 -1.62 2.70
CA THR A 19 9.62 -2.82 2.20
C THR A 19 9.04 -4.04 2.88
N ILE A 20 8.63 -5.05 2.09
CA ILE A 20 8.18 -6.35 2.58
C ILE A 20 9.18 -7.39 2.10
N GLU A 21 9.80 -8.11 3.05
CA GLU A 21 10.76 -9.17 2.72
C GLU A 21 10.07 -10.37 2.07
N PRO A 22 10.81 -11.21 1.31
CA PRO A 22 10.22 -12.41 0.70
C PRO A 22 9.54 -13.30 1.74
N GLY A 23 8.36 -13.80 1.39
CA GLY A 23 7.57 -14.65 2.28
C GLY A 23 6.80 -13.91 3.37
N CYS A 24 6.95 -12.59 3.45
CA CYS A 24 6.25 -11.77 4.44
C CYS A 24 5.00 -11.14 3.85
N THR A 25 4.13 -10.65 4.71
CA THR A 25 2.86 -10.07 4.32
C THR A 25 2.59 -8.79 5.09
N LEU A 26 1.95 -7.84 4.40
CA LEU A 26 1.24 -6.75 5.06
C LEU A 26 -0.21 -7.22 5.17
N GLY A 27 -0.59 -7.71 6.37
CA GLY A 27 -1.86 -8.39 6.59
C GLY A 27 -3.08 -7.54 6.24
N PHE A 28 -4.22 -8.23 6.10
CA PHE A 28 -5.47 -7.56 5.76
C PHE A 28 -5.84 -6.54 6.82
N HIS A 29 -6.16 -5.32 6.38
CA HIS A 29 -6.60 -4.24 7.26
C HIS A 29 -7.60 -3.36 6.52
N GLU A 30 -8.45 -2.68 7.27
CA GLU A 30 -9.49 -1.81 6.73
C GLU A 30 -9.19 -0.34 7.03
N HIS A 31 -9.61 0.53 6.13
CA HIS A 31 -9.50 1.97 6.28
C HIS A 31 -10.87 2.61 6.42
N HIS A 32 -11.02 3.48 7.41
CA HIS A 32 -12.25 4.20 7.67
C HIS A 32 -11.92 5.69 7.82
N GLY A 33 -12.52 6.51 6.98
CA GLY A 33 -12.25 7.95 6.96
C GLY A 33 -10.99 8.30 6.15
N GLU A 34 -10.49 7.36 5.34
CA GLU A 34 -9.29 7.58 4.54
C GLU A 34 -9.23 6.65 3.33
N THR A 35 -8.39 6.99 2.36
CA THR A 35 -8.09 6.14 1.21
C THR A 35 -6.60 5.84 1.20
N GLU A 36 -6.20 4.72 0.59
CA GLU A 36 -4.79 4.36 0.48
C GLU A 36 -4.43 3.94 -0.94
N THR A 37 -3.30 4.45 -1.43
CA THR A 37 -2.75 4.12 -2.74
C THR A 37 -1.37 3.51 -2.55
N TYR A 38 -1.11 2.37 -3.21
CA TYR A 38 0.22 1.79 -3.30
C TYR A 38 0.75 1.95 -4.72
N TYR A 39 2.01 2.34 -4.83
CA TYR A 39 2.74 2.34 -6.09
C TYR A 39 3.94 1.40 -5.95
N ILE A 40 3.96 0.34 -6.74
CA ILE A 40 5.00 -0.69 -6.63
C ILE A 40 6.28 -0.20 -7.32
N LEU A 41 7.33 -0.02 -6.54
CA LEU A 41 8.63 0.45 -7.03
C LEU A 41 9.50 -0.68 -7.52
N SER A 42 9.52 -1.82 -6.83
CA SER A 42 10.29 -2.98 -7.25
C SER A 42 9.74 -4.24 -6.60
N GLY A 43 9.98 -5.39 -7.25
CA GLY A 43 9.50 -6.68 -6.79
C GLY A 43 8.13 -7.03 -7.35
N GLU A 44 7.56 -8.11 -6.80
CA GLU A 44 6.24 -8.58 -7.18
C GLU A 44 5.53 -9.18 -5.99
N GLY A 45 4.20 -9.18 -6.03
CA GLY A 45 3.42 -9.68 -4.94
C GLY A 45 2.00 -10.02 -5.34
N SER A 46 1.17 -10.31 -4.33
CA SER A 46 -0.26 -10.54 -4.49
C SER A 46 -1.02 -9.52 -3.67
N TYR A 47 -1.91 -8.78 -4.31
CA TYR A 47 -2.74 -7.77 -3.68
C TYR A 47 -4.16 -8.30 -3.53
N ASN A 48 -4.73 -8.17 -2.32
CA ASN A 48 -6.11 -8.55 -2.04
C ASN A 48 -6.92 -7.28 -1.79
N ASP A 49 -8.00 -7.09 -2.55
CA ASP A 49 -8.83 -5.90 -2.47
C ASP A 49 -10.06 -6.08 -1.56
N GLY A 50 -10.10 -7.17 -0.80
CA GLY A 50 -11.22 -7.50 0.07
C GLY A 50 -12.17 -8.52 -0.56
N GLU A 51 -12.15 -8.68 -1.88
CA GLU A 51 -13.00 -9.63 -2.60
C GLU A 51 -12.19 -10.67 -3.34
N LYS A 52 -11.07 -10.26 -3.93
CA LYS A 52 -10.22 -11.14 -4.73
C LYS A 52 -8.76 -10.74 -4.61
N SER A 53 -7.88 -11.66 -4.97
CA SER A 53 -6.44 -11.42 -5.04
C SER A 53 -6.00 -11.41 -6.50
N PHE A 54 -5.01 -10.58 -6.81
CA PHE A 54 -4.41 -10.53 -8.13
C PHE A 54 -2.93 -10.13 -8.03
N PRO A 55 -2.11 -10.54 -9.02
CA PRO A 55 -0.69 -10.22 -8.97
C PRO A 55 -0.41 -8.75 -9.23
N VAL A 56 0.61 -8.23 -8.55
CA VAL A 56 1.12 -6.87 -8.79
C VAL A 56 2.64 -6.95 -8.99
N LYS A 57 3.17 -6.00 -9.72
CA LYS A 57 4.60 -5.92 -10.03
C LYS A 57 5.03 -4.47 -10.18
N THR A 58 6.30 -4.25 -10.41
CA THR A 58 6.89 -2.92 -10.62
C THR A 58 6.07 -2.09 -11.60
N GLY A 59 5.71 -0.89 -11.19
CA GLY A 59 4.92 0.04 -11.99
C GLY A 59 3.43 -0.01 -11.77
N ASP A 60 2.93 -1.05 -11.05
CA ASP A 60 1.50 -1.17 -10.78
C ASP A 60 1.07 -0.22 -9.65
N VAL A 61 -0.17 0.24 -9.75
CA VAL A 61 -0.80 1.09 -8.75
C VAL A 61 -2.05 0.40 -8.24
N THR A 62 -2.24 0.38 -6.92
CA THR A 62 -3.46 -0.13 -6.31
C THR A 62 -4.13 0.98 -5.51
N PHE A 63 -5.45 0.89 -5.38
CA PHE A 63 -6.23 1.88 -4.65
C PHE A 63 -7.22 1.19 -3.72
N CYS A 64 -7.19 1.58 -2.44
CA CYS A 64 -8.14 1.11 -1.45
C CYS A 64 -9.06 2.27 -1.07
N PRO A 65 -10.34 2.23 -1.46
CA PRO A 65 -11.26 3.32 -1.13
C PRO A 65 -11.62 3.34 0.35
N ASP A 66 -12.24 4.44 0.77
CA ASP A 66 -12.77 4.58 2.12
C ASP A 66 -13.76 3.45 2.44
N ASN A 67 -13.74 2.97 3.68
CA ASN A 67 -14.57 1.86 4.18
C ASN A 67 -14.30 0.53 3.48
N SER A 68 -13.09 0.34 2.98
CA SER A 68 -12.65 -0.91 2.35
C SER A 68 -11.38 -1.41 3.00
N GLY A 69 -11.05 -2.67 2.75
CA GLY A 69 -9.85 -3.29 3.27
C GLY A 69 -8.98 -3.87 2.17
N HIS A 70 -7.72 -4.10 2.50
CA HIS A 70 -6.78 -4.72 1.57
C HIS A 70 -5.63 -5.41 2.31
N ALA A 71 -4.87 -6.19 1.54
CA ALA A 71 -3.65 -6.85 2.01
C ALA A 71 -2.66 -6.93 0.86
N LEU A 72 -1.38 -7.04 1.17
CA LEU A 72 -0.32 -7.17 0.19
C LEU A 72 0.71 -8.20 0.69
N ASP A 73 0.93 -9.24 -0.12
CA ASP A 73 1.89 -10.30 0.18
C ASP A 73 3.06 -10.23 -0.78
N ASN A 74 4.27 -10.45 -0.27
CA ASN A 74 5.42 -10.63 -1.13
C ASN A 74 5.50 -12.09 -1.56
N THR A 75 5.20 -12.36 -2.83
CA THR A 75 5.22 -13.70 -3.41
C THR A 75 6.47 -13.96 -4.24
N GLY A 76 7.34 -12.98 -4.36
CA GLY A 76 8.61 -13.10 -5.08
C GLY A 76 9.73 -13.57 -4.17
N ASP A 77 10.93 -13.61 -4.71
CA ASP A 77 12.15 -14.01 -3.98
C ASP A 77 13.09 -12.83 -3.72
N THR A 78 12.65 -11.62 -4.01
CA THR A 78 13.32 -10.38 -3.65
C THR A 78 12.39 -9.49 -2.85
N ASP A 79 12.91 -8.42 -2.25
CA ASP A 79 12.09 -7.46 -1.50
C ASP A 79 11.02 -6.84 -2.39
N LEU A 80 9.82 -6.69 -1.85
CA LEU A 80 8.74 -5.92 -2.46
C LEU A 80 8.77 -4.52 -1.87
N VAL A 81 9.04 -3.52 -2.70
CA VAL A 81 9.18 -2.13 -2.27
C VAL A 81 8.10 -1.30 -2.92
N PHE A 82 7.39 -0.52 -2.14
CA PHE A 82 6.31 0.31 -2.65
C PHE A 82 6.18 1.62 -1.86
N MET A 83 5.56 2.61 -2.50
CA MET A 83 5.15 3.84 -1.84
C MET A 83 3.70 3.68 -1.39
N ALA A 84 3.44 4.06 -0.14
CA ALA A 84 2.09 4.06 0.42
C ALA A 84 1.68 5.50 0.71
N LEU A 85 0.50 5.89 0.21
CA LEU A 85 -0.07 7.21 0.41
C LEU A 85 -1.48 7.06 0.99
N ILE A 86 -1.67 7.55 2.21
CA ILE A 86 -2.97 7.57 2.85
C ILE A 86 -3.47 9.01 2.85
N ILE A 87 -4.64 9.23 2.28
CA ILE A 87 -5.31 10.54 2.23
C ILE A 87 -6.50 10.51 3.18
N LYS A 88 -6.52 11.44 4.12
CA LYS A 88 -7.64 11.60 5.06
C LYS A 88 -8.86 12.18 4.35
N LYS A 89 -10.01 11.67 4.69
CA LYS A 89 -11.28 12.18 4.19
C LYS A 89 -11.81 13.33 5.03
#